data_05a9207783f03b286e827ccc43f08fec
#
_entry.id   05a9207783f03b286e827ccc43f08fec
#
_cell.length_a   1.000
_cell.length_b   1.000
_cell.length_c   1.000
_cell.angle_alpha   90.00
_cell.angle_beta   90.00
_cell.angle_gamma   90.00
#
_symmetry.space_group_name_H-M   'P 1'
#
loop_
_entity.id
_entity.type
_entity.pdbx_description
1 polymer ?
#
loop_
_entity_poly.entity_id
_entity_poly.type
_entity_poly.pdbx_seq_one_letter_code
_entity_poly.pdbx_strand_id
1 'polypeptide(L)'
;MTGVQTCALPIYSVSLKTDGQLLCEGDIAASGDFLRALDALWHRSAWPPPATVQSVDMPFRGGWFVYLGYELVTQIEPRLAHIPMDSALPVARLTRIPAAIIRDHATRRTHLVCESDRAPVLLPRMRSDLEGHGHIDAQQLKVIDLQEQDAQIFLDGVQQTLAYIRAGDVFQVNLSRFWRATLETRVSPAVVYERLRRANPAPFAGLMTLGDGSAVISSSPERLVRVQGPQISTRPIAGTYPRSENRDQDQQWSRDLLRHPKERAEHVMLIDLERNDLGRVCRPGSVRVQELMALESYRHVHHIVSEVCGILREGVTPAQVIRAVFPGGTITGCPKVRCMEIIAELEGSPRAAYTGSMGYLNRDGTMDLNILIRTIVQQGRQLSLRAGAGIVADSRPRRELEETRAKAKGMLRALGHG
;
A
#
# COMPACT_ATOMS: atom_id res chain seq x y z
N MET A 1 11.31 -9.81 9.74
CA MET A 1 10.01 -9.53 9.08
C MET A 1 9.09 -10.72 9.34
N THR A 2 7.91 -10.45 9.84
CA THR A 2 6.85 -11.45 10.08
C THR A 2 5.96 -11.52 8.84
N GLY A 3 5.79 -12.72 8.28
CA GLY A 3 4.79 -12.94 7.22
C GLY A 3 3.46 -13.36 7.84
N VAL A 4 2.37 -12.72 7.47
CA VAL A 4 1.01 -13.11 7.86
C VAL A 4 0.31 -13.67 6.63
N GLN A 5 -0.13 -14.93 6.73
CA GLN A 5 -0.96 -15.57 5.72
C GLN A 5 -2.29 -15.95 6.33
N THR A 6 -3.38 -15.46 5.74
CA THR A 6 -4.72 -15.82 6.19
C THR A 6 -5.21 -17.04 5.41
N CYS A 7 -5.37 -18.16 6.08
CA CYS A 7 -5.86 -19.42 5.50
C CYS A 7 -7.30 -19.75 5.89
N ALA A 8 -7.95 -18.91 6.71
CA ALA A 8 -9.33 -19.10 7.06
C ALA A 8 -10.26 -18.52 5.98
N LEU A 9 -11.38 -19.19 5.72
CA LEU A 9 -12.44 -18.64 4.91
C LEU A 9 -12.95 -17.35 5.59
N PRO A 10 -13.16 -16.26 4.83
CA PRO A 10 -13.71 -15.04 5.38
C PRO A 10 -15.11 -15.30 5.95
N ILE A 11 -15.43 -14.69 7.10
CA ILE A 11 -16.76 -14.79 7.68
C ILE A 11 -17.75 -13.99 6.84
N TYR A 12 -17.34 -12.79 6.44
CA TYR A 12 -18.08 -11.89 5.55
C TYR A 12 -17.12 -10.92 4.87
N SER A 13 -17.61 -10.25 3.86
CA SER A 13 -16.92 -9.11 3.28
C SER A 13 -17.87 -7.97 2.94
N VAL A 14 -17.33 -6.75 2.95
CA VAL A 14 -18.02 -5.54 2.49
C VAL A 14 -17.12 -4.86 1.44
N SER A 15 -17.66 -4.65 0.26
CA SER A 15 -16.95 -3.98 -0.84
C SER A 15 -17.67 -2.71 -1.24
N LEU A 16 -16.92 -1.64 -1.44
CA LEU A 16 -17.39 -0.44 -2.13
C LEU A 16 -17.19 -0.63 -3.63
N LYS A 17 -18.29 -0.65 -4.38
CA LYS A 17 -18.26 -0.75 -5.83
C LYS A 17 -17.99 0.61 -6.49
N THR A 18 -17.66 0.59 -7.76
CA THR A 18 -17.41 1.80 -8.56
C THR A 18 -18.67 2.66 -8.77
N ASP A 19 -19.86 2.09 -8.62
CA ASP A 19 -21.14 2.81 -8.61
C ASP A 19 -21.48 3.47 -7.26
N GLY A 20 -20.57 3.38 -6.28
CA GLY A 20 -20.74 3.92 -4.94
C GLY A 20 -21.56 3.06 -3.98
N GLN A 21 -22.06 1.90 -4.42
CA GLN A 21 -22.85 1.01 -3.59
C GLN A 21 -21.96 0.09 -2.75
N LEU A 22 -22.42 -0.25 -1.55
CA LEU A 22 -21.82 -1.28 -0.71
C LEU A 22 -22.39 -2.64 -1.08
N LEU A 23 -21.52 -3.58 -1.46
CA LEU A 23 -21.83 -4.99 -1.64
C LEU A 23 -21.40 -5.75 -0.41
N CYS A 24 -22.38 -6.41 0.27
CA CYS A 24 -22.15 -7.26 1.43
C CYS A 24 -22.20 -8.73 1.00
N GLU A 25 -21.23 -9.52 1.40
CA GLU A 25 -21.17 -10.97 1.19
C GLU A 25 -21.09 -11.67 2.56
N GLY A 26 -21.88 -12.72 2.78
CA GLY A 26 -22.06 -13.37 4.08
C GLY A 26 -23.19 -12.73 4.91
N ASP A 27 -23.33 -13.17 6.15
CA ASP A 27 -24.40 -12.71 7.06
C ASP A 27 -24.02 -11.35 7.70
N ILE A 28 -24.08 -10.29 6.90
CA ILE A 28 -23.76 -8.93 7.31
C ILE A 28 -24.55 -7.90 6.50
N ALA A 29 -24.93 -6.82 7.17
CA ALA A 29 -25.48 -5.62 6.55
C ALA A 29 -24.61 -4.42 6.89
N ALA A 30 -24.34 -3.60 5.89
CA ALA A 30 -23.62 -2.33 6.02
C ALA A 30 -24.32 -1.25 5.21
N SER A 31 -24.27 -0.02 5.68
CA SER A 31 -24.90 1.13 5.04
C SER A 31 -24.06 2.40 5.24
N GLY A 32 -24.35 3.43 4.45
CA GLY A 32 -23.59 4.68 4.45
C GLY A 32 -22.35 4.62 3.59
N ASP A 33 -21.37 5.48 3.86
CA ASP A 33 -20.07 5.40 3.20
C ASP A 33 -19.23 4.24 3.75
N PHE A 34 -18.23 3.80 2.98
CA PHE A 34 -17.40 2.64 3.32
C PHE A 34 -16.69 2.77 4.67
N LEU A 35 -16.16 3.96 4.97
CA LEU A 35 -15.41 4.18 6.21
C LEU A 35 -16.34 4.23 7.44
N ARG A 36 -17.59 4.72 7.29
CA ARG A 36 -18.60 4.61 8.35
C ARG A 36 -19.03 3.16 8.56
N ALA A 37 -19.17 2.40 7.48
CA ALA A 37 -19.44 0.97 7.56
C ALA A 37 -18.32 0.21 8.28
N LEU A 38 -17.05 0.54 7.98
CA LEU A 38 -15.89 -0.01 8.67
C LEU A 38 -15.96 0.26 10.18
N ASP A 39 -16.18 1.50 10.60
CA ASP A 39 -16.29 1.84 12.03
C ASP A 39 -17.46 1.12 12.71
N ALA A 40 -18.63 1.06 12.08
CA ALA A 40 -19.78 0.36 12.62
C ALA A 40 -19.51 -1.14 12.81
N LEU A 41 -18.82 -1.77 11.87
CA LEU A 41 -18.41 -3.18 11.95
C LEU A 41 -17.33 -3.39 13.01
N TRP A 42 -16.36 -2.48 13.09
CA TRP A 42 -15.31 -2.53 14.11
C TRP A 42 -15.92 -2.38 15.51
N HIS A 43 -16.75 -1.39 15.77
CA HIS A 43 -17.40 -1.19 17.08
C HIS A 43 -18.22 -2.40 17.52
N ARG A 44 -18.97 -3.05 16.62
CA ARG A 44 -19.73 -4.28 16.93
C ARG A 44 -18.84 -5.46 17.31
N SER A 45 -17.61 -5.49 16.81
CA SER A 45 -16.66 -6.59 17.00
C SER A 45 -15.48 -6.20 17.88
N ALA A 46 -15.42 -4.95 18.36
CA ALA A 46 -14.33 -4.46 19.17
C ALA A 46 -14.11 -5.31 20.41
N TRP A 47 -12.87 -5.58 20.70
CA TRP A 47 -12.48 -6.34 21.86
C TRP A 47 -11.44 -5.54 22.63
N PRO A 48 -11.68 -5.25 23.93
CA PRO A 48 -10.65 -4.61 24.75
C PRO A 48 -9.44 -5.54 24.82
N PRO A 49 -8.22 -5.00 24.78
CA PRO A 49 -7.03 -5.81 24.96
C PRO A 49 -7.15 -6.58 26.29
N PRO A 50 -6.91 -7.89 26.31
CA PRO A 50 -7.04 -8.68 27.53
C PRO A 50 -6.02 -8.15 28.56
N ALA A 51 -6.52 -7.79 29.74
CA ALA A 51 -5.73 -7.23 30.84
C ALA A 51 -4.65 -8.19 31.40
N THR A 52 -4.67 -9.48 31.05
CA THR A 52 -3.91 -10.51 31.75
C THR A 52 -3.32 -11.64 30.89
N VAL A 53 -3.41 -11.59 29.57
CA VAL A 53 -2.73 -12.60 28.76
C VAL A 53 -1.31 -12.09 28.47
N GLN A 54 -0.28 -12.86 28.84
CA GLN A 54 1.04 -12.78 28.23
C GLN A 54 0.87 -13.00 26.72
N SER A 55 0.38 -11.96 26.06
CA SER A 55 0.13 -12.00 24.62
C SER A 55 1.49 -12.03 23.97
N VAL A 56 1.86 -13.15 23.38
CA VAL A 56 2.87 -13.16 22.35
C VAL A 56 2.50 -12.00 21.40
N ASP A 57 3.44 -11.07 21.21
CA ASP A 57 3.20 -9.85 20.38
C ASP A 57 3.00 -10.26 18.91
N MET A 58 1.76 -10.71 18.61
CA MET A 58 1.37 -11.16 17.27
C MET A 58 0.82 -9.97 16.48
N PRO A 59 1.29 -9.77 15.25
CA PRO A 59 0.84 -8.65 14.42
C PRO A 59 -0.65 -8.73 14.09
N PHE A 60 -1.20 -9.95 13.93
CA PHE A 60 -2.61 -10.17 13.66
C PHE A 60 -3.20 -11.17 14.64
N ARG A 61 -4.39 -10.83 15.22
CA ARG A 61 -5.05 -11.61 16.27
C ARG A 61 -6.54 -11.84 15.99
N GLY A 62 -6.93 -11.78 14.72
CA GLY A 62 -8.33 -11.74 14.29
C GLY A 62 -8.79 -10.29 14.08
N GLY A 63 -9.57 -10.09 13.01
CA GLY A 63 -9.97 -8.76 12.58
C GLY A 63 -10.31 -8.75 11.09
N TRP A 64 -9.77 -7.80 10.37
CA TRP A 64 -10.06 -7.62 8.95
C TRP A 64 -8.79 -7.49 8.14
N PHE A 65 -8.82 -8.06 6.94
CA PHE A 65 -7.97 -7.62 5.84
C PHE A 65 -8.65 -6.44 5.16
N VAL A 66 -7.90 -5.37 4.96
CA VAL A 66 -8.39 -4.10 4.42
C VAL A 66 -7.71 -3.85 3.09
N TYR A 67 -8.48 -3.50 2.07
CA TYR A 67 -8.02 -2.97 0.79
C TYR A 67 -8.71 -1.65 0.52
N LEU A 68 -7.93 -0.64 0.15
CA LEU A 68 -8.36 0.70 -0.19
C LEU A 68 -7.76 1.07 -1.55
N GLY A 69 -8.58 1.15 -2.59
CA GLY A 69 -8.18 1.72 -3.87
C GLY A 69 -8.07 3.23 -3.77
N TYR A 70 -7.30 3.85 -4.65
CA TYR A 70 -7.06 5.29 -4.64
C TYR A 70 -8.35 6.10 -4.68
N GLU A 71 -9.33 5.68 -5.46
CA GLU A 71 -10.60 6.37 -5.66
C GLU A 71 -11.49 6.42 -4.41
N LEU A 72 -11.13 5.73 -3.32
CA LEU A 72 -11.77 5.93 -2.01
C LEU A 72 -11.67 7.40 -1.55
N VAL A 73 -10.70 8.14 -2.07
CA VAL A 73 -10.55 9.58 -1.83
C VAL A 73 -11.83 10.37 -2.13
N THR A 74 -12.67 9.91 -3.07
CA THR A 74 -13.96 10.53 -3.38
C THR A 74 -14.94 10.55 -2.21
N GLN A 75 -14.80 9.62 -1.26
CA GLN A 75 -15.57 9.60 -0.01
C GLN A 75 -14.87 10.35 1.14
N ILE A 76 -13.61 10.73 0.97
CA ILE A 76 -12.83 11.47 1.98
C ILE A 76 -12.86 12.97 1.70
N GLU A 77 -12.65 13.35 0.44
CA GLU A 77 -12.58 14.74 -0.02
C GLU A 77 -13.69 15.02 -1.03
N PRO A 78 -14.77 15.71 -0.64
CA PRO A 78 -15.92 15.95 -1.50
C PRO A 78 -15.59 16.66 -2.82
N ARG A 79 -14.54 17.48 -2.86
CA ARG A 79 -14.05 18.14 -4.07
C ARG A 79 -13.63 17.18 -5.17
N LEU A 80 -13.29 15.94 -4.79
CA LEU A 80 -12.81 14.90 -5.70
C LEU A 80 -13.90 13.90 -6.13
N ALA A 81 -15.17 14.19 -5.82
CA ALA A 81 -16.30 13.32 -6.17
C ALA A 81 -16.46 13.08 -7.70
N HIS A 82 -15.84 13.93 -8.52
CA HIS A 82 -15.87 13.82 -9.98
C HIS A 82 -14.79 12.90 -10.59
N ILE A 83 -13.88 12.38 -9.79
CA ILE A 83 -12.81 11.50 -10.27
C ILE A 83 -13.43 10.22 -10.83
N PRO A 84 -13.04 9.78 -12.05
CA PRO A 84 -13.54 8.54 -12.64
C PRO A 84 -13.22 7.32 -11.76
N MET A 85 -14.22 6.48 -11.54
CA MET A 85 -14.09 5.25 -10.74
C MET A 85 -14.21 3.98 -11.60
N ASP A 86 -13.98 4.07 -12.91
CA ASP A 86 -14.10 2.92 -13.81
C ASP A 86 -12.92 1.96 -13.62
N SER A 87 -13.11 0.99 -12.74
CA SER A 87 -12.15 -0.08 -12.44
C SER A 87 -12.88 -1.40 -12.25
N ALA A 88 -12.29 -2.48 -12.70
CA ALA A 88 -12.83 -3.83 -12.45
C ALA A 88 -12.53 -4.30 -11.00
N LEU A 89 -11.68 -3.59 -10.25
CA LEU A 89 -11.52 -3.81 -8.82
C LEU A 89 -12.57 -3.02 -8.03
N PRO A 90 -13.01 -3.49 -6.86
CA PRO A 90 -13.77 -2.65 -5.95
C PRO A 90 -12.95 -1.43 -5.54
N VAL A 91 -13.62 -0.31 -5.26
CA VAL A 91 -12.95 0.90 -4.74
C VAL A 91 -12.34 0.64 -3.37
N ALA A 92 -13.01 -0.15 -2.53
CA ALA A 92 -12.46 -0.60 -1.26
C ALA A 92 -13.09 -1.95 -0.85
N ARG A 93 -12.37 -2.73 -0.04
CA ARG A 93 -12.89 -4.00 0.49
C ARG A 93 -12.40 -4.24 1.91
N LEU A 94 -13.34 -4.67 2.74
CA LEU A 94 -13.12 -5.12 4.10
C LEU A 94 -13.48 -6.61 4.17
N THR A 95 -12.54 -7.45 4.53
CA THR A 95 -12.75 -8.91 4.64
C THR A 95 -12.51 -9.35 6.07
N ARG A 96 -13.55 -9.88 6.74
CA ARG A 96 -13.50 -10.35 8.12
C ARG A 96 -12.79 -11.70 8.20
N ILE A 97 -11.69 -11.76 8.93
CA ILE A 97 -10.81 -12.93 9.04
C ILE A 97 -10.62 -13.28 10.53
N PRO A 98 -11.02 -14.47 10.96
CA PRO A 98 -10.94 -14.87 12.37
C PRO A 98 -9.63 -15.56 12.74
N ALA A 99 -8.81 -15.96 11.76
CA ALA A 99 -7.59 -16.72 11.99
C ALA A 99 -6.50 -16.42 10.96
N ALA A 100 -5.25 -16.65 11.35
CA ALA A 100 -4.11 -16.49 10.46
C ALA A 100 -2.98 -17.47 10.78
N ILE A 101 -2.17 -17.79 9.77
CA ILE A 101 -0.87 -18.44 9.93
C ILE A 101 0.18 -17.34 9.89
N ILE A 102 1.00 -17.25 10.93
CA ILE A 102 2.03 -16.23 11.07
C ILE A 102 3.39 -16.91 11.12
N ARG A 103 4.24 -16.59 10.14
CA ARG A 103 5.64 -17.06 10.13
C ARG A 103 6.56 -15.95 10.65
N ASP A 104 7.18 -16.20 11.80
CA ASP A 104 8.27 -15.37 12.29
C ASP A 104 9.59 -15.84 11.69
N HIS A 105 10.19 -15.02 10.84
CA HIS A 105 11.44 -15.35 10.17
C HIS A 105 12.67 -15.19 11.08
N ALA A 106 12.59 -14.38 12.14
CA ALA A 106 13.70 -14.20 13.08
C ALA A 106 13.84 -15.42 13.98
N THR A 107 12.74 -15.89 14.56
CA THR A 107 12.72 -17.09 15.43
C THR A 107 12.52 -18.39 14.66
N ARG A 108 12.19 -18.32 13.36
CA ARG A 108 11.84 -19.45 12.49
C ARG A 108 10.62 -20.25 12.98
N ARG A 109 9.74 -19.63 13.78
CA ARG A 109 8.52 -20.26 14.30
C ARG A 109 7.32 -19.93 13.42
N THR A 110 6.40 -20.88 13.35
CA THR A 110 5.09 -20.69 12.70
C THR A 110 4.03 -20.77 13.79
N HIS A 111 3.17 -19.74 13.83
CA HIS A 111 2.11 -19.62 14.81
C HIS A 111 0.76 -19.74 14.08
N LEU A 112 -0.13 -20.54 14.65
CA LEU A 112 -1.54 -20.58 14.28
C LEU A 112 -2.30 -19.67 15.25
N VAL A 113 -2.85 -18.59 14.77
CA VAL A 113 -3.60 -17.62 15.55
C VAL A 113 -5.07 -17.70 15.15
N CYS A 114 -5.96 -17.81 16.13
CA CYS A 114 -7.38 -17.93 15.89
C CYS A 114 -8.16 -17.28 17.04
N GLU A 115 -9.30 -16.68 16.73
CA GLU A 115 -10.27 -16.24 17.74
C GLU A 115 -10.79 -17.44 18.51
N SER A 116 -10.96 -17.30 19.84
CA SER A 116 -11.20 -18.41 20.76
C SER A 116 -12.50 -19.18 20.44
N ASP A 117 -13.53 -18.49 20.02
CA ASP A 117 -14.83 -19.08 19.64
C ASP A 117 -14.76 -19.91 18.34
N ARG A 118 -13.79 -19.64 17.49
CA ARG A 118 -13.55 -20.35 16.22
C ARG A 118 -12.45 -21.39 16.29
N ALA A 119 -11.64 -21.37 17.35
CA ALA A 119 -10.47 -22.22 17.51
C ALA A 119 -10.75 -23.73 17.42
N PRO A 120 -11.85 -24.28 18.02
CA PRO A 120 -12.13 -25.72 17.92
C PRO A 120 -12.32 -26.22 16.48
N VAL A 121 -12.83 -25.37 15.58
CA VAL A 121 -13.09 -25.73 14.17
C VAL A 121 -11.90 -25.37 13.29
N LEU A 122 -11.32 -24.19 13.46
CA LEU A 122 -10.32 -23.67 12.50
C LEU A 122 -8.91 -24.17 12.76
N LEU A 123 -8.50 -24.38 14.02
CA LEU A 123 -7.14 -24.83 14.29
C LEU A 123 -6.81 -26.24 13.73
N PRO A 124 -7.69 -27.26 13.86
CA PRO A 124 -7.45 -28.56 13.21
C PRO A 124 -7.33 -28.44 11.68
N ARG A 125 -8.22 -27.64 11.05
CA ARG A 125 -8.20 -27.40 9.60
C ARG A 125 -6.91 -26.71 9.17
N MET A 126 -6.50 -25.63 9.84
CA MET A 126 -5.26 -24.92 9.53
C MET A 126 -4.03 -25.81 9.68
N ARG A 127 -4.05 -26.73 10.63
CA ARG A 127 -2.96 -27.71 10.82
C ARG A 127 -2.91 -28.70 9.65
N SER A 128 -4.07 -29.24 9.25
CA SER A 128 -4.19 -30.13 8.10
C SER A 128 -3.76 -29.43 6.80
N ASP A 129 -4.15 -28.17 6.59
CA ASP A 129 -3.76 -27.37 5.42
C ASP A 129 -2.24 -27.17 5.36
N LEU A 130 -1.56 -27.02 6.51
CA LEU A 130 -0.09 -26.92 6.57
C LEU A 130 0.61 -28.26 6.27
N GLU A 131 0.05 -29.38 6.70
CA GLU A 131 0.60 -30.71 6.45
C GLU A 131 0.39 -31.14 5.00
N GLY A 132 -0.74 -30.74 4.40
CA GLY A 132 -1.14 -31.06 3.03
C GLY A 132 -0.65 -30.07 1.96
N HIS A 133 0.22 -29.11 2.29
CA HIS A 133 0.65 -28.09 1.35
C HIS A 133 1.38 -28.69 0.14
N GLY A 134 0.75 -28.57 -1.04
CA GLY A 134 1.40 -28.87 -2.30
C GLY A 134 2.39 -27.76 -2.69
N HIS A 135 3.36 -28.12 -3.52
CA HIS A 135 4.14 -27.12 -4.22
C HIS A 135 3.19 -26.25 -5.08
N ILE A 136 3.43 -24.94 -5.10
CA ILE A 136 2.82 -24.10 -6.16
C ILE A 136 3.31 -24.70 -7.46
N ASP A 137 2.40 -25.29 -8.26
CA ASP A 137 2.74 -25.82 -9.56
C ASP A 137 3.57 -24.78 -10.31
N ALA A 138 4.67 -25.19 -10.89
CA ALA A 138 5.56 -24.33 -11.66
C ALA A 138 4.88 -23.95 -12.98
N GLN A 139 3.75 -23.21 -12.89
CA GLN A 139 3.06 -22.69 -14.06
C GLN A 139 4.00 -21.75 -14.80
N GLN A 140 4.15 -22.02 -16.09
CA GLN A 140 4.97 -21.15 -16.93
C GLN A 140 4.24 -19.84 -17.19
N LEU A 141 4.75 -18.75 -16.61
CA LEU A 141 4.24 -17.41 -16.91
C LEU A 141 4.88 -16.94 -18.21
N LYS A 142 4.08 -16.75 -19.25
CA LYS A 142 4.51 -16.22 -20.55
C LYS A 142 3.63 -15.02 -20.91
N VAL A 143 4.27 -13.88 -21.10
CA VAL A 143 3.65 -12.65 -21.62
C VAL A 143 3.72 -12.69 -23.15
N ILE A 144 2.59 -12.48 -23.80
CA ILE A 144 2.48 -12.45 -25.28
C ILE A 144 2.34 -11.03 -25.82
N ASP A 145 1.97 -10.08 -24.98
CA ASP A 145 1.87 -8.67 -25.33
C ASP A 145 2.24 -7.82 -24.11
N LEU A 146 3.03 -6.78 -24.32
CA LEU A 146 3.40 -5.79 -23.30
C LEU A 146 3.35 -4.40 -23.91
N GLN A 147 2.47 -3.57 -23.38
CA GLN A 147 2.25 -2.20 -23.83
C GLN A 147 2.66 -1.24 -22.73
N GLU A 148 3.52 -0.30 -23.08
CA GLU A 148 3.85 0.88 -22.27
C GLU A 148 2.99 2.05 -22.76
N GLN A 149 2.40 2.82 -21.83
CA GLN A 149 1.69 4.06 -22.18
C GLN A 149 2.60 4.98 -22.99
N ASP A 150 2.03 5.65 -23.99
CA ASP A 150 2.76 6.61 -24.80
C ASP A 150 3.55 7.59 -23.92
N ALA A 151 4.85 7.65 -24.18
CA ALA A 151 5.77 8.50 -23.43
C ALA A 151 5.40 9.98 -23.53
N GLN A 152 4.85 10.42 -24.68
CA GLN A 152 4.52 11.82 -24.91
C GLN A 152 3.45 12.31 -23.94
N ILE A 153 2.44 11.48 -23.63
CA ILE A 153 1.37 11.81 -22.65
C ILE A 153 2.00 12.15 -21.28
N PHE A 154 2.96 11.35 -20.83
CA PHE A 154 3.63 11.60 -19.56
C PHE A 154 4.53 12.84 -19.62
N LEU A 155 5.27 13.04 -20.72
CA LEU A 155 6.14 14.20 -20.90
C LEU A 155 5.33 15.50 -20.89
N ASP A 156 4.18 15.54 -21.56
CA ASP A 156 3.26 16.69 -21.57
C ASP A 156 2.68 16.92 -20.17
N GLY A 157 2.27 15.85 -19.47
CA GLY A 157 1.82 15.91 -18.08
C GLY A 157 2.86 16.49 -17.13
N VAL A 158 4.15 16.13 -17.28
CA VAL A 158 5.24 16.72 -16.49
C VAL A 158 5.38 18.21 -16.80
N GLN A 159 5.33 18.63 -18.07
CA GLN A 159 5.41 20.05 -18.44
C GLN A 159 4.24 20.85 -17.84
N GLN A 160 3.03 20.31 -17.90
CA GLN A 160 1.86 20.95 -17.30
C GLN A 160 1.97 21.03 -15.78
N THR A 161 2.47 19.98 -15.12
CA THR A 161 2.76 19.98 -13.67
C THR A 161 3.76 21.07 -13.30
N LEU A 162 4.82 21.25 -14.09
CA LEU A 162 5.80 22.32 -13.90
C LEU A 162 5.17 23.71 -14.07
N ALA A 163 4.16 23.86 -14.95
CA ALA A 163 3.40 25.10 -15.07
C ALA A 163 2.58 25.40 -13.81
N TYR A 164 1.91 24.39 -13.21
CA TYR A 164 1.21 24.53 -11.94
C TYR A 164 2.15 24.89 -10.78
N ILE A 165 3.34 24.28 -10.73
CA ILE A 165 4.36 24.61 -9.71
C ILE A 165 4.81 26.07 -9.87
N ARG A 166 5.08 26.56 -11.09
CA ARG A 166 5.47 27.95 -11.33
C ARG A 166 4.36 28.95 -11.01
N ALA A 167 3.10 28.54 -11.20
CA ALA A 167 1.94 29.34 -10.83
C ALA A 167 1.72 29.42 -9.30
N GLY A 168 2.42 28.58 -8.52
CA GLY A 168 2.30 28.52 -7.06
C GLY A 168 1.14 27.66 -6.58
N ASP A 169 0.51 26.85 -7.44
CA ASP A 169 -0.59 25.97 -7.07
C ASP A 169 -0.13 24.84 -6.15
N VAL A 170 1.04 24.26 -6.42
CA VAL A 170 1.59 23.10 -5.74
C VAL A 170 3.12 23.16 -5.65
N PHE A 171 3.71 22.45 -4.70
CA PHE A 171 5.16 22.31 -4.56
C PHE A 171 5.68 21.04 -5.24
N GLN A 172 4.89 19.98 -5.21
CA GLN A 172 5.20 18.67 -5.78
C GLN A 172 3.92 17.96 -6.18
N VAL A 173 3.95 17.23 -7.30
CA VAL A 173 2.89 16.31 -7.72
C VAL A 173 3.51 14.96 -8.09
N ASN A 174 2.98 13.87 -7.55
CA ASN A 174 3.36 12.52 -7.98
C ASN A 174 2.53 12.11 -9.20
N LEU A 175 3.12 12.23 -10.39
CA LEU A 175 2.49 11.87 -11.66
C LEU A 175 2.87 10.46 -12.08
N SER A 176 1.93 9.66 -12.56
CA SER A 176 2.16 8.26 -12.92
C SER A 176 1.76 7.93 -14.34
N ARG A 177 2.27 6.78 -14.81
CA ARG A 177 1.94 6.16 -16.09
C ARG A 177 1.77 4.66 -15.92
N PHE A 178 1.16 3.99 -16.92
CA PHE A 178 0.80 2.58 -16.82
C PHE A 178 1.50 1.71 -17.87
N TRP A 179 1.57 0.41 -17.55
CA TRP A 179 1.89 -0.70 -18.45
C TRP A 179 0.77 -1.72 -18.39
N ARG A 180 0.49 -2.35 -19.50
CA ARG A 180 -0.46 -3.47 -19.62
C ARG A 180 0.25 -4.66 -20.24
N ALA A 181 -0.02 -5.84 -19.69
CA ALA A 181 0.54 -7.06 -20.24
C ALA A 181 -0.56 -8.12 -20.37
N THR A 182 -0.47 -8.92 -21.43
CA THR A 182 -1.39 -10.05 -21.68
C THR A 182 -0.63 -11.35 -21.54
N LEU A 183 -1.13 -12.25 -20.70
CA LEU A 183 -0.59 -13.59 -20.53
C LEU A 183 -1.10 -14.53 -21.64
N GLU A 184 -0.26 -15.48 -22.09
CA GLU A 184 -0.66 -16.52 -23.03
C GLU A 184 -1.79 -17.37 -22.47
N THR A 185 -1.67 -17.77 -21.20
CA THR A 185 -2.69 -18.51 -20.45
C THR A 185 -2.97 -17.84 -19.10
N ARG A 186 -4.12 -18.13 -18.52
CA ARG A 186 -4.41 -17.70 -17.15
C ARG A 186 -3.50 -18.47 -16.17
N VAL A 187 -2.78 -17.75 -15.33
CA VAL A 187 -1.97 -18.31 -14.25
C VAL A 187 -2.53 -17.91 -12.89
N SER A 188 -2.23 -18.70 -11.86
CA SER A 188 -2.60 -18.34 -10.50
C SER A 188 -1.92 -17.04 -10.07
N PRO A 189 -2.62 -16.12 -9.40
CA PRO A 189 -2.01 -14.93 -8.82
C PRO A 189 -0.83 -15.21 -7.89
N ALA A 190 -0.82 -16.39 -7.24
CA ALA A 190 0.28 -16.83 -6.40
C ALA A 190 1.59 -17.01 -7.18
N VAL A 191 1.51 -17.47 -8.45
CA VAL A 191 2.67 -17.60 -9.34
C VAL A 191 3.26 -16.23 -9.67
N VAL A 192 2.41 -15.25 -10.00
CA VAL A 192 2.85 -13.87 -10.26
C VAL A 192 3.46 -13.27 -9.00
N TYR A 193 2.83 -13.48 -7.84
CA TYR A 193 3.34 -13.01 -6.55
C TYR A 193 4.70 -13.61 -6.21
N GLU A 194 4.87 -14.91 -6.38
CA GLU A 194 6.13 -15.59 -6.12
C GLU A 194 7.27 -15.04 -6.98
N ARG A 195 7.00 -14.76 -8.26
CA ARG A 195 7.97 -14.12 -9.14
C ARG A 195 8.27 -12.68 -8.74
N LEU A 196 7.23 -11.92 -8.39
CA LEU A 196 7.39 -10.52 -7.98
C LEU A 196 8.23 -10.41 -6.69
N ARG A 197 7.94 -11.21 -5.66
CA ARG A 197 8.67 -11.16 -4.40
C ARG A 197 10.13 -11.60 -4.54
N ARG A 198 10.47 -12.42 -5.56
CA ARG A 198 11.86 -12.77 -5.90
C ARG A 198 12.58 -11.67 -6.67
N ALA A 199 11.90 -11.08 -7.64
CA ALA A 199 12.46 -10.02 -8.48
C ALA A 199 12.61 -8.68 -7.74
N ASN A 200 11.69 -8.38 -6.82
CA ASN A 200 11.61 -7.13 -6.08
C ASN A 200 11.20 -7.36 -4.62
N PRO A 201 12.05 -7.98 -3.78
CA PRO A 201 11.72 -8.21 -2.37
C PRO A 201 11.52 -6.89 -1.62
N ALA A 202 10.45 -6.82 -0.82
CA ALA A 202 10.08 -5.60 -0.09
C ALA A 202 9.37 -5.93 1.24
N PRO A 203 9.43 -5.02 2.25
CA PRO A 203 8.96 -5.30 3.60
C PRO A 203 7.43 -5.39 3.73
N PHE A 204 6.67 -4.74 2.85
CA PHE A 204 5.21 -4.72 2.87
C PHE A 204 4.61 -5.41 1.64
N ALA A 205 5.27 -6.49 1.19
CA ALA A 205 4.76 -7.31 0.11
C ALA A 205 3.46 -8.03 0.53
N GLY A 206 2.53 -8.19 -0.40
CA GLY A 206 1.26 -8.84 -0.13
C GLY A 206 0.52 -9.27 -1.39
N LEU A 207 -0.38 -10.22 -1.21
CA LEU A 207 -1.29 -10.74 -2.23
C LEU A 207 -2.71 -10.71 -1.69
N MET A 208 -3.60 -10.03 -2.39
CA MET A 208 -5.05 -10.11 -2.18
C MET A 208 -5.69 -10.74 -3.40
N THR A 209 -6.47 -11.80 -3.19
CA THR A 209 -7.28 -12.42 -4.24
C THR A 209 -8.75 -12.10 -4.02
N LEU A 210 -9.48 -11.86 -5.10
CA LEU A 210 -10.93 -11.69 -5.13
C LEU A 210 -11.60 -12.96 -5.68
N GLY A 211 -12.84 -13.19 -5.29
CA GLY A 211 -13.57 -14.40 -5.67
C GLY A 211 -13.79 -14.58 -7.19
N ASP A 212 -13.73 -13.47 -7.95
CA ASP A 212 -13.84 -13.47 -9.43
C ASP A 212 -12.53 -13.82 -10.15
N GLY A 213 -11.47 -14.07 -9.40
CA GLY A 213 -10.13 -14.36 -9.91
C GLY A 213 -9.30 -13.14 -10.24
N SER A 214 -9.74 -11.94 -9.87
CA SER A 214 -8.91 -10.75 -9.84
C SER A 214 -8.01 -10.76 -8.61
N ALA A 215 -6.86 -10.08 -8.71
CA ALA A 215 -5.91 -10.01 -7.61
C ALA A 215 -5.11 -8.71 -7.62
N VAL A 216 -4.72 -8.25 -6.42
CA VAL A 216 -3.75 -7.19 -6.17
C VAL A 216 -2.47 -7.85 -5.65
N ILE A 217 -1.38 -7.70 -6.39
CA ILE A 217 -0.11 -8.39 -6.18
C ILE A 217 0.95 -7.31 -5.96
N SER A 218 1.39 -7.12 -4.72
CA SER A 218 2.23 -5.99 -4.33
C SER A 218 3.56 -6.43 -3.75
N SER A 219 4.58 -5.64 -4.05
CA SER A 219 5.92 -5.71 -3.43
C SER A 219 6.31 -4.31 -2.94
N SER A 220 5.44 -3.74 -2.10
CA SER A 220 5.58 -2.38 -1.62
C SER A 220 6.71 -2.24 -0.59
N PRO A 221 7.57 -1.22 -0.73
CA PRO A 221 8.55 -0.88 0.29
C PRO A 221 8.00 0.02 1.39
N GLU A 222 6.80 0.59 1.24
CA GLU A 222 6.37 1.75 2.03
C GLU A 222 5.14 1.46 2.89
N ARG A 223 5.16 1.95 4.13
CA ARG A 223 4.03 1.91 5.07
C ARG A 223 3.22 3.19 4.95
N LEU A 224 1.89 3.05 4.85
CA LEU A 224 0.98 4.17 4.98
C LEU A 224 0.84 4.57 6.46
N VAL A 225 0.46 3.64 7.31
CA VAL A 225 0.24 3.91 8.73
C VAL A 225 0.34 2.63 9.55
N ARG A 226 0.88 2.76 10.77
CA ARG A 226 0.82 1.74 11.82
C ARG A 226 0.17 2.33 13.06
N VAL A 227 -0.78 1.60 13.64
CA VAL A 227 -1.35 1.90 14.96
C VAL A 227 -1.06 0.74 15.90
N GLN A 228 -0.49 1.04 17.07
CA GLN A 228 -0.17 0.05 18.09
C GLN A 228 -0.54 0.61 19.47
N GLY A 229 -1.68 0.16 20.00
CA GLY A 229 -2.28 0.80 21.17
C GLY A 229 -2.58 2.28 20.89
N PRO A 230 -2.16 3.21 21.73
CA PRO A 230 -2.38 4.63 21.50
C PRO A 230 -1.36 5.26 20.52
N GLN A 231 -0.31 4.55 20.14
CA GLN A 231 0.72 5.08 19.25
C GLN A 231 0.32 4.92 17.78
N ILE A 232 0.56 5.97 17.01
CA ILE A 232 0.43 5.98 15.55
C ILE A 232 1.77 6.40 14.94
N SER A 233 2.17 5.76 13.83
CA SER A 233 3.36 6.18 13.08
C SER A 233 3.18 6.01 11.58
N THR A 234 3.92 6.84 10.83
CA THR A 234 4.14 6.74 9.38
C THR A 234 5.65 6.72 9.11
N ARG A 235 6.04 6.12 7.97
CA ARG A 235 7.47 6.07 7.58
C ARG A 235 7.66 6.51 6.13
N PRO A 236 7.64 7.82 5.87
CA PRO A 236 7.89 8.34 4.53
C PRO A 236 9.29 7.98 4.03
N ILE A 237 9.37 7.61 2.77
CA ILE A 237 10.60 7.31 2.04
C ILE A 237 10.81 8.41 1.00
N ALA A 238 12.00 9.02 0.99
CA ALA A 238 12.41 9.91 -0.09
C ALA A 238 13.87 9.65 -0.44
N GLY A 239 14.20 9.90 -1.71
CA GLY A 239 15.52 9.61 -2.22
C GLY A 239 15.79 8.10 -2.35
N THR A 240 16.25 7.72 -3.52
CA THR A 240 16.59 6.32 -3.82
C THR A 240 17.84 6.27 -4.67
N TYR A 241 18.88 5.64 -4.13
CA TYR A 241 20.11 5.38 -4.89
C TYR A 241 20.32 3.88 -5.06
N PRO A 242 20.86 3.42 -6.21
CA PRO A 242 21.14 2.01 -6.42
C PRO A 242 22.22 1.51 -5.47
N ARG A 243 22.26 0.20 -5.24
CA ARG A 243 23.37 -0.49 -4.58
C ARG A 243 24.47 -0.78 -5.61
N SER A 244 25.72 -0.83 -5.16
CA SER A 244 26.87 -1.26 -5.96
C SER A 244 27.46 -2.55 -5.37
N GLU A 245 27.93 -3.45 -6.23
CA GLU A 245 28.74 -4.60 -5.80
C GLU A 245 30.13 -4.17 -5.31
N ASN A 246 30.64 -3.04 -5.80
CA ASN A 246 31.83 -2.41 -5.29
C ASN A 246 31.53 -1.71 -3.96
N ARG A 247 32.15 -2.17 -2.88
CA ARG A 247 31.90 -1.70 -1.52
C ARG A 247 32.20 -0.21 -1.31
N ASP A 248 33.25 0.30 -1.90
CA ASP A 248 33.64 1.70 -1.74
C ASP A 248 32.67 2.62 -2.49
N GLN A 249 32.26 2.23 -3.69
CA GLN A 249 31.23 2.92 -4.45
C GLN A 249 29.86 2.90 -3.77
N ASP A 250 29.47 1.75 -3.17
CA ASP A 250 28.22 1.60 -2.40
C ASP A 250 28.20 2.55 -1.21
N GLN A 251 29.31 2.65 -0.47
CA GLN A 251 29.47 3.61 0.62
C GLN A 251 29.47 5.06 0.17
N GLN A 252 30.08 5.34 -0.98
CA GLN A 252 30.06 6.67 -1.59
C GLN A 252 28.64 7.09 -1.92
N TRP A 253 27.89 6.26 -2.63
CA TRP A 253 26.51 6.54 -3.02
C TRP A 253 25.59 6.74 -1.83
N SER A 254 25.75 5.95 -0.77
CA SER A 254 24.97 6.13 0.46
C SER A 254 25.24 7.46 1.16
N ARG A 255 26.52 7.92 1.17
CA ARG A 255 26.89 9.24 1.73
C ARG A 255 26.37 10.38 0.85
N ASP A 256 26.47 10.23 -0.47
CA ASP A 256 26.01 11.24 -1.43
C ASP A 256 24.49 11.43 -1.31
N LEU A 257 23.74 10.33 -1.19
CA LEU A 257 22.29 10.37 -0.94
C LEU A 257 21.94 11.18 0.31
N LEU A 258 22.58 10.88 1.45
CA LEU A 258 22.33 11.59 2.71
C LEU A 258 22.71 13.07 2.68
N ARG A 259 23.66 13.46 1.82
CA ARG A 259 24.14 14.84 1.71
C ARG A 259 23.46 15.63 0.60
N HIS A 260 22.70 14.98 -0.28
CA HIS A 260 22.11 15.61 -1.45
C HIS A 260 21.08 16.67 -1.04
N PRO A 261 21.29 17.98 -1.30
CA PRO A 261 20.44 19.04 -0.77
C PRO A 261 18.98 18.92 -1.22
N LYS A 262 18.75 18.53 -2.48
CA LYS A 262 17.41 18.35 -3.06
C LYS A 262 16.64 17.22 -2.35
N GLU A 263 17.27 16.04 -2.23
CA GLU A 263 16.64 14.87 -1.58
C GLU A 263 16.26 15.19 -0.12
N ARG A 264 17.12 15.93 0.57
CA ARG A 264 16.87 16.38 1.93
C ARG A 264 15.71 17.38 2.02
N ALA A 265 15.65 18.36 1.11
CA ALA A 265 14.58 19.36 1.07
C ALA A 265 13.23 18.70 0.76
N GLU A 266 13.17 17.80 -0.22
CA GLU A 266 11.99 17.01 -0.55
C GLU A 266 11.55 16.17 0.67
N HIS A 267 12.50 15.50 1.33
CA HIS A 267 12.19 14.67 2.49
C HIS A 267 11.63 15.49 3.67
N VAL A 268 12.14 16.69 3.94
CA VAL A 268 11.58 17.60 4.96
C VAL A 268 10.14 17.97 4.64
N MET A 269 9.84 18.27 3.38
CA MET A 269 8.47 18.58 2.94
C MET A 269 7.52 17.39 3.17
N LEU A 270 7.97 16.17 2.86
CA LEU A 270 7.18 14.95 3.11
C LEU A 270 6.96 14.72 4.61
N ILE A 271 7.98 14.93 5.44
CA ILE A 271 7.84 14.85 6.90
C ILE A 271 6.78 15.83 7.41
N ASP A 272 6.80 17.08 6.94
CA ASP A 272 5.81 18.08 7.36
C ASP A 272 4.39 17.71 6.91
N LEU A 273 4.23 17.12 5.73
CA LEU A 273 2.94 16.63 5.25
C LEU A 273 2.42 15.49 6.15
N GLU A 274 3.26 14.52 6.48
CA GLU A 274 2.91 13.42 7.40
C GLU A 274 2.60 13.93 8.82
N ARG A 275 3.35 14.92 9.32
CA ARG A 275 3.07 15.58 10.60
C ARG A 275 1.70 16.26 10.61
N ASN A 276 1.33 16.92 9.51
CA ASN A 276 0.01 17.52 9.36
C ASN A 276 -1.10 16.47 9.37
N ASP A 277 -0.94 15.37 8.64
CA ASP A 277 -1.90 14.28 8.59
C ASP A 277 -2.10 13.64 9.97
N LEU A 278 -1.03 13.28 10.68
CA LEU A 278 -1.10 12.76 12.04
C LEU A 278 -1.68 13.75 13.03
N GLY A 279 -1.41 15.05 12.85
CA GLY A 279 -1.95 16.12 13.70
C GLY A 279 -3.47 16.16 13.75
N ARG A 280 -4.14 15.69 12.71
CA ARG A 280 -5.62 15.61 12.60
C ARG A 280 -6.23 14.62 13.60
N VAL A 281 -5.49 13.60 14.06
CA VAL A 281 -5.98 12.53 14.94
C VAL A 281 -5.20 12.39 16.24
N CYS A 282 -4.04 13.01 16.36
CA CYS A 282 -3.19 12.93 17.54
C CYS A 282 -3.54 13.98 18.60
N ARG A 283 -3.11 13.71 19.83
CA ARG A 283 -3.13 14.69 20.92
C ARG A 283 -2.25 15.89 20.56
N PRO A 284 -2.67 17.13 20.81
CA PRO A 284 -1.84 18.31 20.57
C PRO A 284 -0.46 18.17 21.24
N GLY A 285 0.60 18.53 20.51
CA GLY A 285 1.98 18.45 20.98
C GLY A 285 2.60 17.05 21.04
N SER A 286 1.86 15.98 20.67
CA SER A 286 2.39 14.61 20.70
C SER A 286 3.05 14.17 19.40
N VAL A 287 2.81 14.89 18.29
CA VAL A 287 3.40 14.54 16.98
C VAL A 287 4.87 14.95 16.97
N ARG A 288 5.74 13.99 16.71
CA ARG A 288 7.19 14.20 16.66
C ARG A 288 7.85 13.36 15.58
N VAL A 289 8.99 13.79 15.10
CA VAL A 289 9.89 13.01 14.26
C VAL A 289 10.78 12.19 15.19
N GLN A 290 10.58 10.88 15.22
CA GLN A 290 11.32 9.98 16.11
C GLN A 290 12.65 9.57 15.49
N GLU A 291 12.67 9.36 14.19
CA GLU A 291 13.86 9.07 13.41
C GLU A 291 13.90 10.02 12.20
N LEU A 292 15.02 10.73 12.04
CA LEU A 292 15.17 11.75 11.00
C LEU A 292 16.25 11.32 10.00
N MET A 293 15.86 11.13 8.74
CA MET A 293 16.77 10.88 7.62
C MET A 293 17.73 9.70 7.87
N ALA A 294 17.22 8.61 8.40
CA ALA A 294 17.98 7.37 8.53
C ALA A 294 18.20 6.73 7.15
N LEU A 295 19.38 6.13 6.96
CA LEU A 295 19.68 5.36 5.76
C LEU A 295 19.21 3.92 5.95
N GLU A 296 18.27 3.49 5.13
CA GLU A 296 17.89 2.08 5.02
C GLU A 296 18.45 1.48 3.73
N SER A 297 19.19 0.38 3.88
CA SER A 297 19.81 -0.34 2.77
C SER A 297 19.10 -1.66 2.53
N TYR A 298 18.47 -1.79 1.36
CA TYR A 298 17.85 -3.02 0.88
C TYR A 298 18.77 -3.73 -0.13
N ARG A 299 18.32 -4.84 -0.68
CA ARG A 299 19.14 -5.65 -1.60
C ARG A 299 19.64 -4.86 -2.82
N HIS A 300 18.82 -3.96 -3.34
CA HIS A 300 19.09 -3.28 -4.62
C HIS A 300 19.19 -1.76 -4.51
N VAL A 301 18.79 -1.18 -3.37
CA VAL A 301 18.68 0.27 -3.20
C VAL A 301 19.01 0.72 -1.79
N HIS A 302 19.45 1.98 -1.68
CA HIS A 302 19.49 2.77 -0.46
C HIS A 302 18.35 3.76 -0.47
N HIS A 303 17.69 3.97 0.68
CA HIS A 303 16.64 4.96 0.88
C HIS A 303 16.96 5.87 2.07
N ILE A 304 16.51 7.11 1.99
CA ILE A 304 16.36 7.98 3.16
C ILE A 304 14.95 7.76 3.72
N VAL A 305 14.87 7.42 4.99
CA VAL A 305 13.61 7.14 5.69
C VAL A 305 13.55 7.99 6.95
N SER A 306 12.37 8.49 7.29
CA SER A 306 12.11 9.09 8.59
C SER A 306 10.91 8.43 9.24
N GLU A 307 10.82 8.49 10.57
CA GLU A 307 9.62 8.04 11.28
C GLU A 307 8.95 9.23 11.96
N VAL A 308 7.70 9.47 11.58
CA VAL A 308 6.81 10.44 12.22
C VAL A 308 5.83 9.68 13.09
N CYS A 309 5.75 9.99 14.36
CA CYS A 309 4.86 9.32 15.32
C CYS A 309 4.07 10.30 16.15
N GLY A 310 2.99 9.81 16.75
CA GLY A 310 2.13 10.58 17.65
C GLY A 310 1.34 9.67 18.59
N ILE A 311 0.58 10.31 19.48
CA ILE A 311 -0.35 9.63 20.39
C ILE A 311 -1.77 9.99 19.97
N LEU A 312 -2.57 8.99 19.61
CA LEU A 312 -3.96 9.18 19.24
C LEU A 312 -4.76 9.85 20.35
N ARG A 313 -5.71 10.72 19.98
CA ARG A 313 -6.72 11.19 20.91
C ARG A 313 -7.60 10.03 21.34
N GLU A 314 -8.15 10.11 22.52
CA GLU A 314 -9.14 9.15 23.01
C GLU A 314 -10.37 9.12 22.09
N GLY A 315 -10.91 7.94 21.84
CA GLY A 315 -12.08 7.75 21.00
C GLY A 315 -11.83 7.84 19.48
N VAL A 316 -10.58 8.04 19.02
CA VAL A 316 -10.28 8.01 17.59
C VAL A 316 -10.45 6.59 17.05
N THR A 317 -11.27 6.47 15.99
CA THR A 317 -11.57 5.19 15.35
C THR A 317 -10.61 4.85 14.21
N PRO A 318 -10.52 3.58 13.79
CA PRO A 318 -9.73 3.18 12.62
C PRO A 318 -10.08 3.95 11.34
N ALA A 319 -11.35 4.20 11.06
CA ALA A 319 -11.74 4.97 9.88
C ALA A 319 -11.32 6.45 9.97
N GLN A 320 -11.33 7.04 11.17
CA GLN A 320 -10.81 8.40 11.36
C GLN A 320 -9.30 8.47 11.10
N VAL A 321 -8.54 7.45 11.52
CA VAL A 321 -7.12 7.35 11.18
C VAL A 321 -6.94 7.26 9.66
N ILE A 322 -7.67 6.37 9.00
CA ILE A 322 -7.59 6.23 7.52
C ILE A 322 -7.94 7.56 6.85
N ARG A 323 -9.03 8.23 7.24
CA ARG A 323 -9.42 9.55 6.69
C ARG A 323 -8.33 10.62 6.86
N ALA A 324 -7.53 10.54 7.92
CA ALA A 324 -6.47 11.51 8.18
C ALA A 324 -5.26 11.31 7.27
N VAL A 325 -4.87 10.06 7.01
CA VAL A 325 -3.60 9.73 6.33
C VAL A 325 -3.76 9.33 4.87
N PHE A 326 -4.95 8.87 4.45
CA PHE A 326 -5.18 8.35 3.10
C PHE A 326 -5.64 9.44 2.12
N PRO A 327 -5.12 9.43 0.88
CA PRO A 327 -3.95 8.68 0.43
C PRO A 327 -2.64 9.27 0.99
N GLY A 328 -1.56 8.50 0.97
CA GLY A 328 -0.27 8.93 1.50
C GLY A 328 0.25 10.21 0.82
N GLY A 329 0.98 11.02 1.59
CA GLY A 329 1.56 12.26 1.09
C GLY A 329 2.62 12.04 0.02
N THR A 330 3.46 11.01 0.21
CA THR A 330 4.59 10.66 -0.67
C THR A 330 4.16 10.29 -2.09
N ILE A 331 2.90 9.84 -2.27
CA ILE A 331 2.39 9.38 -3.57
C ILE A 331 1.31 10.32 -4.16
N THR A 332 1.07 11.46 -3.54
CA THR A 332 0.16 12.52 -4.02
C THR A 332 0.91 13.81 -4.28
N GLY A 333 1.37 14.49 -3.23
CA GLY A 333 2.10 15.74 -3.29
C GLY A 333 1.59 16.78 -2.30
N CYS A 334 2.05 18.02 -2.43
CA CYS A 334 1.78 19.11 -1.50
C CYS A 334 1.39 20.41 -2.24
N PRO A 335 0.24 21.06 -1.89
CA PRO A 335 -0.84 20.63 -0.98
C PRO A 335 -1.64 19.45 -1.51
N LYS A 336 -1.97 18.48 -0.63
CA LYS A 336 -2.50 17.15 -1.01
C LYS A 336 -3.75 17.20 -1.90
N VAL A 337 -4.79 17.97 -1.52
CA VAL A 337 -6.06 18.01 -2.26
C VAL A 337 -5.85 18.58 -3.67
N ARG A 338 -5.10 19.68 -3.79
CA ARG A 338 -4.81 20.30 -5.09
C ARG A 338 -4.00 19.37 -5.98
N CYS A 339 -3.04 18.63 -5.41
CA CYS A 339 -2.29 17.61 -6.15
C CYS A 339 -3.20 16.51 -6.70
N MET A 340 -4.18 16.05 -5.92
CA MET A 340 -5.14 15.03 -6.37
C MET A 340 -6.06 15.52 -7.49
N GLU A 341 -6.47 16.80 -7.49
CA GLU A 341 -7.18 17.42 -8.61
C GLU A 341 -6.33 17.42 -9.88
N ILE A 342 -5.07 17.86 -9.80
CA ILE A 342 -4.13 17.87 -10.92
C ILE A 342 -3.84 16.45 -11.43
N ILE A 343 -3.68 15.49 -10.54
CA ILE A 343 -3.48 14.07 -10.90
C ILE A 343 -4.69 13.56 -11.71
N ALA A 344 -5.90 13.83 -11.25
CA ALA A 344 -7.12 13.41 -11.96
C ALA A 344 -7.22 14.02 -13.36
N GLU A 345 -6.87 15.31 -13.49
CA GLU A 345 -6.85 16.02 -14.76
C GLU A 345 -5.81 15.43 -15.73
N LEU A 346 -4.56 15.24 -15.26
CA LEU A 346 -3.45 14.90 -16.14
C LEU A 346 -3.33 13.41 -16.46
N GLU A 347 -3.71 12.52 -15.54
CA GLU A 347 -3.67 11.07 -15.80
C GLU A 347 -4.88 10.57 -16.60
N GLY A 348 -6.05 11.23 -16.51
CA GLY A 348 -7.26 10.94 -17.28
C GLY A 348 -7.77 9.51 -17.16
N SER A 349 -7.27 8.74 -16.19
CA SER A 349 -7.63 7.34 -15.95
C SER A 349 -7.51 6.98 -14.47
N PRO A 350 -8.35 6.05 -13.96
CA PRO A 350 -8.30 5.65 -12.57
C PRO A 350 -6.95 5.03 -12.19
N ARG A 351 -6.52 5.29 -10.96
CA ARG A 351 -5.33 4.65 -10.37
C ARG A 351 -5.62 3.26 -9.82
N ALA A 352 -6.86 2.99 -9.46
CA ALA A 352 -7.33 1.74 -8.88
C ALA A 352 -6.49 1.31 -7.66
N ALA A 353 -5.79 0.17 -7.72
CA ALA A 353 -4.92 -0.25 -6.63
C ALA A 353 -3.67 0.62 -6.48
N TYR A 354 -3.18 1.24 -7.54
CA TYR A 354 -1.97 2.05 -7.48
C TYR A 354 -2.14 3.26 -6.56
N THR A 355 -1.23 3.44 -5.61
CA THR A 355 -1.28 4.47 -4.56
C THR A 355 -2.44 4.34 -3.57
N GLY A 356 -3.18 3.23 -3.67
CA GLY A 356 -4.07 2.76 -2.64
C GLY A 356 -3.33 2.16 -1.45
N SER A 357 -4.02 1.32 -0.68
CA SER A 357 -3.47 0.69 0.51
C SER A 357 -4.03 -0.72 0.72
N MET A 358 -3.27 -1.59 1.33
CA MET A 358 -3.78 -2.84 1.90
C MET A 358 -3.02 -3.23 3.17
N GLY A 359 -3.68 -4.04 3.99
CA GLY A 359 -3.08 -4.55 5.21
C GLY A 359 -4.12 -5.14 6.15
N TYR A 360 -3.89 -5.03 7.44
CA TYR A 360 -4.79 -5.59 8.43
C TYR A 360 -5.22 -4.57 9.48
N LEU A 361 -6.42 -4.79 10.01
CA LEU A 361 -7.00 -4.12 11.15
C LEU A 361 -7.45 -5.17 12.16
N ASN A 362 -6.91 -5.12 13.38
CA ASN A 362 -7.31 -5.98 14.48
C ASN A 362 -8.57 -5.46 15.19
N ARG A 363 -9.24 -6.33 15.93
CA ARG A 363 -10.43 -5.99 16.71
C ARG A 363 -10.17 -4.99 17.84
N ASP A 364 -8.92 -4.86 18.31
CA ASP A 364 -8.49 -3.87 19.30
C ASP A 364 -8.07 -2.52 18.71
N GLY A 365 -8.25 -2.35 17.39
CA GLY A 365 -7.90 -1.10 16.66
C GLY A 365 -6.44 -1.02 16.22
N THR A 366 -5.57 -1.96 16.61
CA THR A 366 -4.22 -2.02 16.05
C THR A 366 -4.29 -2.33 14.56
N MET A 367 -3.48 -1.64 13.74
CA MET A 367 -3.46 -1.84 12.29
C MET A 367 -2.08 -1.60 11.72
N ASP A 368 -1.81 -2.20 10.55
CA ASP A 368 -0.64 -1.91 9.72
C ASP A 368 -1.07 -1.95 8.25
N LEU A 369 -0.99 -0.79 7.60
CA LEU A 369 -1.41 -0.59 6.22
C LEU A 369 -0.22 -0.10 5.40
N ASN A 370 -0.03 -0.67 4.21
CA ASN A 370 1.00 -0.24 3.26
C ASN A 370 0.48 0.81 2.26
N ILE A 371 1.37 1.36 1.45
CA ILE A 371 1.05 2.10 0.23
C ILE A 371 1.21 1.15 -0.96
N LEU A 372 0.21 1.03 -1.82
CA LEU A 372 0.25 0.14 -2.98
C LEU A 372 1.03 0.76 -4.14
N ILE A 373 2.35 0.71 -4.03
CA ILE A 373 3.31 0.94 -5.12
C ILE A 373 4.05 -0.35 -5.42
N ARG A 374 4.72 -0.45 -6.56
CA ARG A 374 5.34 -1.72 -7.02
C ARG A 374 4.30 -2.85 -7.06
N THR A 375 3.12 -2.53 -7.57
CA THR A 375 1.93 -3.36 -7.52
C THR A 375 1.46 -3.72 -8.92
N ILE A 376 1.11 -5.00 -9.10
CA ILE A 376 0.51 -5.56 -10.31
C ILE A 376 -0.95 -5.90 -9.98
N VAL A 377 -1.87 -5.49 -10.81
CA VAL A 377 -3.26 -5.93 -10.79
C VAL A 377 -3.43 -7.01 -11.84
N GLN A 378 -3.99 -8.15 -11.45
CA GLN A 378 -4.32 -9.24 -12.35
C GLN A 378 -5.83 -9.38 -12.51
N GLN A 379 -6.30 -9.50 -13.75
CA GLN A 379 -7.68 -9.75 -14.14
C GLN A 379 -7.71 -10.84 -15.22
N GLY A 380 -7.88 -12.07 -14.79
CA GLY A 380 -7.77 -13.20 -15.71
C GLY A 380 -6.38 -13.30 -16.32
N ARG A 381 -6.27 -13.02 -17.64
CA ARG A 381 -5.01 -12.99 -18.39
C ARG A 381 -4.40 -11.58 -18.48
N GLN A 382 -5.15 -10.55 -18.12
CA GLN A 382 -4.69 -9.18 -18.20
C GLN A 382 -3.93 -8.80 -16.90
N LEU A 383 -2.78 -8.18 -17.07
CA LEU A 383 -2.01 -7.61 -16.00
C LEU A 383 -1.84 -6.10 -16.25
N SER A 384 -1.98 -5.32 -15.21
CA SER A 384 -1.70 -3.89 -15.27
C SER A 384 -0.81 -3.47 -14.11
N LEU A 385 0.05 -2.50 -14.35
CA LEU A 385 0.89 -1.89 -13.31
C LEU A 385 1.09 -0.40 -13.62
N ARG A 386 1.39 0.37 -12.58
CA ARG A 386 1.71 1.80 -12.69
C ARG A 386 3.00 2.11 -11.94
N ALA A 387 3.69 3.14 -12.41
CA ALA A 387 4.81 3.74 -11.72
C ALA A 387 4.78 5.25 -11.94
N GLY A 388 5.19 6.01 -10.93
CA GLY A 388 5.17 7.47 -10.96
C GLY A 388 6.47 8.08 -10.48
N ALA A 389 6.59 9.38 -10.72
CA ALA A 389 7.67 10.23 -10.24
C ALA A 389 7.12 11.48 -9.55
N GLY A 390 7.79 11.94 -8.50
CA GLY A 390 7.50 13.19 -7.83
C GLY A 390 8.04 14.38 -8.63
N ILE A 391 7.14 15.12 -9.26
CA ILE A 391 7.51 16.27 -10.08
C ILE A 391 7.66 17.51 -9.19
N VAL A 392 8.84 18.09 -9.19
CA VAL A 392 9.22 19.31 -8.46
C VAL A 392 9.79 20.36 -9.43
N ALA A 393 10.04 21.58 -8.94
CA ALA A 393 10.44 22.71 -9.78
C ALA A 393 11.67 22.43 -10.69
N ASP A 394 12.61 21.62 -10.23
CA ASP A 394 13.84 21.26 -10.96
C ASP A 394 13.69 19.99 -11.81
N SER A 395 12.52 19.39 -11.87
CA SER A 395 12.26 18.16 -12.63
C SER A 395 12.45 18.39 -14.12
N ARG A 396 13.04 17.39 -14.78
CA ARG A 396 13.26 17.37 -16.23
C ARG A 396 12.41 16.24 -16.83
N PRO A 397 11.50 16.52 -17.77
CA PRO A 397 10.52 15.54 -18.26
C PRO A 397 11.12 14.20 -18.67
N ARG A 398 12.23 14.20 -19.42
CA ARG A 398 12.89 12.95 -19.84
C ARG A 398 13.50 12.17 -18.68
N ARG A 399 14.05 12.85 -17.67
CA ARG A 399 14.61 12.20 -16.49
C ARG A 399 13.50 11.55 -15.66
N GLU A 400 12.37 12.25 -15.48
CA GLU A 400 11.21 11.70 -14.76
C GLU A 400 10.60 10.50 -15.49
N LEU A 401 10.58 10.53 -16.84
CA LEU A 401 10.17 9.38 -17.65
C LEU A 401 11.07 8.15 -17.38
N GLU A 402 12.38 8.32 -17.39
CA GLU A 402 13.33 7.24 -17.08
C GLU A 402 13.20 6.75 -15.63
N GLU A 403 12.89 7.63 -14.70
CA GLU A 403 12.60 7.25 -13.31
C GLU A 403 11.37 6.33 -13.22
N THR A 404 10.28 6.64 -13.95
CA THR A 404 9.11 5.73 -13.97
C THR A 404 9.46 4.36 -14.53
N ARG A 405 10.29 4.28 -15.57
CA ARG A 405 10.79 3.02 -16.15
C ARG A 405 11.64 2.25 -15.15
N ALA A 406 12.56 2.93 -14.46
CA ALA A 406 13.37 2.33 -13.41
C ALA A 406 12.52 1.75 -12.28
N LYS A 407 11.47 2.48 -11.88
CA LYS A 407 10.50 2.02 -10.86
C LYS A 407 9.64 0.84 -11.32
N ALA A 408 9.34 0.72 -12.61
CA ALA A 408 8.61 -0.42 -13.19
C ALA A 408 9.48 -1.67 -13.37
N LYS A 409 10.79 -1.52 -13.48
CA LYS A 409 11.74 -2.58 -13.87
C LYS A 409 11.61 -3.87 -13.05
N GLY A 410 11.45 -3.76 -11.71
CA GLY A 410 11.30 -4.94 -10.85
C GLY A 410 10.03 -5.73 -11.15
N MET A 411 8.93 -5.05 -11.46
CA MET A 411 7.66 -5.67 -11.84
C MET A 411 7.76 -6.30 -13.23
N LEU A 412 8.36 -5.60 -14.19
CA LEU A 412 8.56 -6.11 -15.55
C LEU A 412 9.47 -7.35 -15.57
N ARG A 413 10.54 -7.38 -14.75
CA ARG A 413 11.38 -8.58 -14.56
C ARG A 413 10.60 -9.77 -14.01
N ALA A 414 9.69 -9.54 -13.09
CA ALA A 414 8.82 -10.60 -12.58
C ALA A 414 7.95 -11.21 -13.67
N LEU A 415 7.61 -10.43 -14.70
CA LEU A 415 6.84 -10.86 -15.87
C LEU A 415 7.72 -11.44 -16.99
N GLY A 416 9.04 -11.47 -16.83
CA GLY A 416 9.98 -12.00 -17.83
C GLY A 416 10.49 -10.95 -18.83
N HIS A 417 10.26 -9.66 -18.55
CA HIS A 417 10.73 -8.53 -19.36
C HIS A 417 11.66 -7.63 -18.52
N GLY A 418 12.91 -7.42 -18.97
CA GLY A 418 13.85 -6.53 -18.25
C GLY A 418 15.31 -6.88 -18.43
#